data_4a82adb937cb112ef9b38ef9a0885023
#
_entry.id   4a82adb937cb112ef9b38ef9a0885023
#
_cell.length_a   1.000
_cell.length_b   1.000
_cell.length_c   1.000
_cell.angle_alpha   90.00
_cell.angle_beta   90.00
_cell.angle_gamma   90.00
#
_symmetry.space_group_name_H-M   'P 1'
#
loop_
_entity.id
_entity.type
_entity.pdbx_description
1 polymer ?
#
loop_
_entity_poly.entity_id
_entity_poly.type
_entity_poly.pdbx_seq_one_letter_code
_entity_poly.pdbx_strand_id
1 'polypeptide(L)'
;MLSPLATSAKGEVESCNIIYIGNSITYGALHKDRIKTAPPVVASAMVGKALGAEVEFRNCGRSGATTYDFLPEGGRDWPKVAQAMVEFKSKAAAGEPIVFSIMLGTNDSAAEGPTTGSPVSRTNYKKNLLTIIEACRAQCPNAIFVLHRPIWYSPNTYNSAMYLAAGLKRMNRYIDALVALDNEFDYIFLGDIDGYSFFEKNYARYHVPETGNAGTFYLHPNEAGAKKLAKFWTATIVKAVKKSAK
;
A
#
# COMPACT_ATOMS: atom_id res chain seq x y z
N MET A 1 11.75 22.75 42.78
CA MET A 1 10.50 22.11 42.31
C MET A 1 10.89 21.20 41.17
N LEU A 2 10.83 19.88 41.37
CA LEU A 2 11.11 18.88 40.34
C LEU A 2 9.79 18.62 39.63
N SER A 3 9.72 18.90 38.33
CA SER A 3 8.61 18.50 37.47
C SER A 3 8.53 16.96 37.44
N PRO A 4 7.35 16.36 37.58
CA PRO A 4 7.20 14.92 37.44
C PRO A 4 7.49 14.53 36.00
N LEU A 5 8.44 13.61 35.81
CA LEU A 5 8.60 12.85 34.58
C LEU A 5 7.29 12.12 34.31
N ALA A 6 6.60 12.48 33.23
CA ALA A 6 5.45 11.75 32.74
C ALA A 6 5.92 10.34 32.34
N THR A 7 5.60 9.35 33.16
CA THR A 7 5.70 7.94 32.79
C THR A 7 4.61 7.68 31.76
N SER A 8 4.98 7.61 30.48
CA SER A 8 4.04 7.11 29.46
C SER A 8 3.63 5.69 29.84
N ALA A 9 2.35 5.43 29.89
CA ALA A 9 1.83 4.09 30.11
C ALA A 9 2.33 3.17 28.97
N LYS A 10 2.91 2.02 29.31
CA LYS A 10 3.36 1.01 28.34
C LYS A 10 2.18 0.69 27.43
N GLY A 11 2.27 1.11 26.14
CA GLY A 11 1.28 0.78 25.11
C GLY A 11 0.61 1.94 24.39
N GLU A 12 0.79 3.21 24.80
CA GLU A 12 0.29 4.36 24.05
C GLU A 12 1.30 4.76 22.97
N VAL A 13 0.81 4.79 21.72
CA VAL A 13 1.59 5.25 20.55
C VAL A 13 1.29 6.73 20.37
N GLU A 14 2.26 7.60 20.67
CA GLU A 14 2.09 9.06 20.55
C GLU A 14 2.25 9.54 19.11
N SER A 15 3.02 8.83 18.29
CA SER A 15 3.24 9.13 16.88
C SER A 15 3.31 7.88 16.04
N CYS A 16 3.00 7.99 14.74
CA CYS A 16 3.14 6.91 13.76
C CYS A 16 3.52 7.50 12.40
N ASN A 17 4.55 6.97 11.77
CA ASN A 17 5.05 7.48 10.49
C ASN A 17 4.79 6.43 9.40
N ILE A 18 4.15 6.81 8.29
CA ILE A 18 3.70 5.86 7.28
C ILE A 18 4.29 6.18 5.91
N ILE A 19 4.94 5.20 5.29
CA ILE A 19 5.39 5.25 3.90
C ILE A 19 4.48 4.34 3.08
N TYR A 20 3.70 4.95 2.19
CA TYR A 20 2.82 4.20 1.28
C TYR A 20 3.54 3.89 -0.02
N ILE A 21 3.66 2.62 -0.35
CA ILE A 21 4.22 2.12 -1.60
C ILE A 21 3.08 1.52 -2.43
N GLY A 22 2.96 1.93 -3.69
CA GLY A 22 1.89 1.42 -4.53
C GLY A 22 1.82 2.04 -5.93
N ASN A 23 0.75 1.72 -6.60
CA ASN A 23 0.50 2.15 -7.98
C ASN A 23 -0.42 3.39 -8.08
N SER A 24 -1.16 3.51 -9.20
CA SER A 24 -2.11 4.59 -9.47
C SER A 24 -3.19 4.73 -8.40
N ILE A 25 -3.63 3.63 -7.79
CA ILE A 25 -4.64 3.63 -6.75
C ILE A 25 -4.09 4.31 -5.49
N THR A 26 -2.89 3.94 -5.08
CA THR A 26 -2.18 4.59 -3.95
C THR A 26 -1.87 6.05 -4.27
N TYR A 27 -1.48 6.36 -5.50
CA TYR A 27 -1.24 7.73 -5.96
C TYR A 27 -2.49 8.62 -5.86
N GLY A 28 -3.69 8.04 -6.00
CA GLY A 28 -4.96 8.78 -6.10
C GLY A 28 -5.24 9.26 -7.52
N ALA A 29 -4.93 8.43 -8.53
CA ALA A 29 -5.22 8.75 -9.92
C ALA A 29 -6.71 9.00 -10.13
N LEU A 30 -7.03 9.92 -11.05
CA LEU A 30 -8.38 10.41 -11.41
C LEU A 30 -9.10 11.21 -10.31
N HIS A 31 -8.50 11.43 -9.16
CA HIS A 31 -9.05 12.35 -8.16
C HIS A 31 -8.80 13.81 -8.54
N LYS A 32 -9.81 14.66 -8.40
CA LYS A 32 -9.66 16.10 -8.67
C LYS A 32 -8.66 16.76 -7.72
N ASP A 33 -8.70 16.38 -6.45
CA ASP A 33 -7.83 16.89 -5.40
C ASP A 33 -7.19 15.74 -4.63
N ARG A 34 -6.27 15.02 -5.31
CA ARG A 34 -5.61 13.85 -4.73
C ARG A 34 -4.81 14.15 -3.45
N ILE A 35 -4.38 15.41 -3.26
CA ILE A 35 -3.67 15.80 -2.03
C ILE A 35 -4.58 15.82 -0.81
N LYS A 36 -5.90 15.76 -1.00
CA LYS A 36 -6.90 15.63 0.06
C LYS A 36 -7.61 14.28 0.07
N THR A 37 -7.77 13.65 -1.08
CA THR A 37 -8.70 12.51 -1.24
C THR A 37 -8.04 11.20 -1.60
N ALA A 38 -6.73 11.17 -1.91
CA ALA A 38 -6.02 9.93 -2.16
C ALA A 38 -6.09 8.97 -0.94
N PRO A 39 -6.16 7.64 -1.15
CA PRO A 39 -6.25 6.67 -0.06
C PRO A 39 -5.23 6.87 1.07
N PRO A 40 -3.92 7.14 0.82
CA PRO A 40 -2.94 7.41 1.86
C PRO A 40 -3.30 8.60 2.76
N VAL A 41 -3.79 9.70 2.17
CA VAL A 41 -4.17 10.91 2.92
C VAL A 41 -5.30 10.60 3.90
N VAL A 42 -6.34 9.96 3.39
CA VAL A 42 -7.54 9.62 4.17
C VAL A 42 -7.21 8.56 5.22
N ALA A 43 -6.40 7.54 4.86
CA ALA A 43 -5.98 6.49 5.78
C ALA A 43 -5.13 7.05 6.93
N SER A 44 -4.15 7.91 6.64
CA SER A 44 -3.29 8.52 7.66
C SER A 44 -4.10 9.31 8.70
N ALA A 45 -5.07 10.12 8.25
CA ALA A 45 -5.96 10.84 9.16
C ALA A 45 -6.81 9.89 10.02
N MET A 46 -7.29 8.78 9.44
CA MET A 46 -8.05 7.76 10.17
C MET A 46 -7.18 6.98 11.17
N VAL A 47 -5.93 6.66 10.80
CA VAL A 47 -4.96 5.98 11.68
C VAL A 47 -4.66 6.86 12.89
N GLY A 48 -4.35 8.15 12.67
CA GLY A 48 -4.11 9.10 13.77
C GLY A 48 -5.28 9.17 14.73
N LYS A 49 -6.51 9.29 14.21
CA LYS A 49 -7.72 9.27 15.04
C LYS A 49 -7.88 7.95 15.81
N ALA A 50 -7.61 6.81 15.20
CA ALA A 50 -7.80 5.48 15.80
C ALA A 50 -6.73 5.12 16.85
N LEU A 51 -5.52 5.66 16.71
CA LEU A 51 -4.42 5.49 17.67
C LEU A 51 -4.41 6.58 18.75
N GLY A 52 -5.05 7.72 18.52
CA GLY A 52 -4.88 8.93 19.33
C GLY A 52 -3.49 9.56 19.15
N ALA A 53 -2.86 9.34 17.98
CA ALA A 53 -1.47 9.65 17.71
C ALA A 53 -1.32 10.67 16.57
N GLU A 54 -0.21 11.40 16.57
CA GLU A 54 0.19 12.19 15.40
C GLU A 54 0.68 11.26 14.27
N VAL A 55 0.25 11.54 13.05
CA VAL A 55 0.65 10.73 11.87
C VAL A 55 1.27 11.61 10.82
N GLU A 56 2.54 11.36 10.53
CA GLU A 56 3.18 11.83 9.31
C GLU A 56 3.20 10.73 8.25
N PHE A 57 3.09 11.09 6.98
CA PHE A 57 3.13 10.09 5.92
C PHE A 57 3.80 10.59 4.65
N ARG A 58 4.25 9.65 3.82
CA ARG A 58 4.72 9.90 2.45
C ARG A 58 3.99 8.97 1.48
N ASN A 59 3.43 9.55 0.43
CA ASN A 59 2.80 8.80 -0.66
C ASN A 59 3.81 8.59 -1.79
N CYS A 60 4.41 7.41 -1.84
CA CYS A 60 5.34 7.00 -2.89
C CYS A 60 4.64 6.33 -4.09
N GLY A 61 3.30 6.34 -4.14
CA GLY A 61 2.55 5.76 -5.25
C GLY A 61 2.85 6.43 -6.59
N ARG A 62 2.82 5.63 -7.68
CA ARG A 62 2.95 6.08 -9.08
C ARG A 62 2.07 5.28 -10.01
N SER A 63 1.39 5.99 -10.93
CA SER A 63 0.57 5.34 -11.96
C SER A 63 1.40 4.41 -12.84
N GLY A 64 0.91 3.19 -13.06
CA GLY A 64 1.57 2.16 -13.86
C GLY A 64 2.69 1.40 -13.14
N ALA A 65 3.01 1.73 -11.88
CA ALA A 65 4.08 1.06 -11.15
C ALA A 65 3.77 -0.42 -10.86
N THR A 66 4.77 -1.25 -11.05
CA THR A 66 4.84 -2.66 -10.67
C THR A 66 5.79 -2.86 -9.49
N THR A 67 5.93 -4.08 -8.99
CA THR A 67 6.94 -4.42 -7.99
C THR A 67 8.37 -4.18 -8.47
N TYR A 68 8.64 -4.30 -9.77
CA TYR A 68 9.96 -4.00 -10.35
C TYR A 68 10.35 -2.53 -10.22
N ASP A 69 9.39 -1.62 -10.31
CA ASP A 69 9.65 -0.19 -10.21
C ASP A 69 10.12 0.26 -8.82
N PHE A 70 9.90 -0.56 -7.80
CA PHE A 70 10.32 -0.30 -6.42
C PHE A 70 11.52 -1.13 -5.95
N LEU A 71 12.16 -1.91 -6.83
CA LEU A 71 13.40 -2.61 -6.46
C LEU A 71 14.51 -1.61 -6.13
N PRO A 72 15.37 -1.89 -5.12
CA PRO A 72 16.45 -1.00 -4.73
C PRO A 72 17.49 -0.82 -5.84
N GLU A 73 17.69 -1.84 -6.66
CA GLU A 73 18.58 -1.78 -7.82
C GLU A 73 17.75 -1.56 -9.09
N GLY A 74 17.92 -0.38 -9.71
CA GLY A 74 17.30 -0.03 -10.98
C GLY A 74 15.81 0.28 -10.96
N GLY A 75 15.15 0.17 -9.81
CA GLY A 75 13.75 0.52 -9.67
C GLY A 75 13.51 2.02 -9.81
N ARG A 76 12.68 2.41 -10.73
CA ARG A 76 12.38 3.80 -11.08
C ARG A 76 11.83 4.62 -9.91
N ASP A 77 11.03 3.99 -9.05
CA ASP A 77 10.34 4.65 -7.94
C ASP A 77 11.03 4.42 -6.58
N TRP A 78 12.08 3.59 -6.54
CA TRP A 78 12.87 3.37 -5.33
C TRP A 78 13.43 4.67 -4.74
N PRO A 79 13.94 5.65 -5.52
CA PRO A 79 14.45 6.91 -4.96
C PRO A 79 13.44 7.66 -4.09
N LYS A 80 12.13 7.57 -4.38
CA LYS A 80 11.09 8.20 -3.55
C LYS A 80 10.97 7.52 -2.19
N VAL A 81 11.08 6.19 -2.16
CA VAL A 81 11.03 5.42 -0.91
C VAL A 81 12.28 5.69 -0.08
N ALA A 82 13.45 5.69 -0.72
CA ALA A 82 14.72 6.02 -0.08
C ALA A 82 14.70 7.44 0.54
N GLN A 83 14.18 8.43 -0.19
CA GLN A 83 14.02 9.79 0.32
C GLN A 83 13.07 9.85 1.52
N ALA A 84 11.94 9.16 1.47
CA ALA A 84 10.99 9.08 2.58
C ALA A 84 11.62 8.45 3.83
N MET A 85 12.45 7.41 3.68
CA MET A 85 13.20 6.82 4.79
C MET A 85 14.23 7.79 5.39
N VAL A 86 14.92 8.57 4.55
CA VAL A 86 15.84 9.62 5.02
C VAL A 86 15.09 10.67 5.85
N GLU A 87 13.94 11.11 5.40
CA GLU A 87 13.11 12.10 6.12
C GLU A 87 12.61 11.58 7.48
N PHE A 88 12.36 10.28 7.60
CA PHE A 88 11.93 9.66 8.86
C PHE A 88 13.06 9.07 9.70
N LYS A 89 14.33 9.26 9.30
CA LYS A 89 15.48 8.66 9.99
C LYS A 89 15.60 9.06 11.47
N SER A 90 15.38 10.34 11.79
CA SER A 90 15.42 10.84 13.17
C SER A 90 14.28 10.25 14.01
N LYS A 91 13.11 10.07 13.43
CA LYS A 91 11.92 9.47 14.07
C LYS A 91 12.17 7.99 14.35
N ALA A 92 12.69 7.25 13.38
CA ALA A 92 13.10 5.86 13.58
C ALA A 92 14.16 5.71 14.68
N ALA A 93 15.15 6.62 14.74
CA ALA A 93 16.16 6.63 15.80
C ALA A 93 15.59 6.99 17.17
N ALA A 94 14.50 7.77 17.23
CA ALA A 94 13.75 8.07 18.46
C ALA A 94 12.83 6.92 18.90
N GLY A 95 12.76 5.82 18.15
CA GLY A 95 11.89 4.68 18.45
C GLY A 95 10.44 4.84 18.01
N GLU A 96 10.13 5.90 17.23
CA GLU A 96 8.78 6.07 16.69
C GLU A 96 8.46 4.96 15.67
N PRO A 97 7.22 4.43 15.63
CA PRO A 97 6.82 3.44 14.65
C PRO A 97 6.95 3.94 13.22
N ILE A 98 7.65 3.19 12.37
CA ILE A 98 7.70 3.39 10.92
C ILE A 98 6.93 2.25 10.26
N VAL A 99 5.87 2.59 9.53
CA VAL A 99 5.02 1.62 8.85
C VAL A 99 5.19 1.76 7.35
N PHE A 100 5.51 0.67 6.68
CA PHE A 100 5.40 0.58 5.22
C PHE A 100 4.07 -0.09 4.85
N SER A 101 3.17 0.69 4.27
CA SER A 101 1.87 0.22 3.76
C SER A 101 1.98 -0.02 2.26
N ILE A 102 1.94 -1.28 1.83
CA ILE A 102 2.28 -1.67 0.46
C ILE A 102 1.06 -2.29 -0.23
N MET A 103 0.64 -1.72 -1.36
CA MET A 103 -0.36 -2.30 -2.27
C MET A 103 0.14 -2.24 -3.71
N LEU A 104 0.79 -3.30 -4.16
CA LEU A 104 1.25 -3.54 -5.53
C LEU A 104 0.62 -4.82 -6.08
N GLY A 105 0.71 -5.05 -7.38
CA GLY A 105 0.22 -6.26 -8.02
C GLY A 105 -0.78 -6.03 -9.15
N THR A 106 -1.51 -4.91 -9.14
CA THR A 106 -2.44 -4.58 -10.22
C THR A 106 -1.72 -4.51 -11.56
N ASN A 107 -0.66 -3.70 -11.67
CA ASN A 107 0.11 -3.57 -12.91
C ASN A 107 1.00 -4.77 -13.20
N ASP A 108 1.50 -5.44 -12.16
CA ASP A 108 2.21 -6.72 -12.27
C ASP A 108 1.37 -7.79 -12.98
N SER A 109 0.05 -7.68 -12.90
CA SER A 109 -0.88 -8.63 -13.50
C SER A 109 -1.19 -8.37 -14.98
N ALA A 110 -0.80 -7.24 -15.56
CA ALA A 110 -1.03 -6.94 -16.97
C ALA A 110 -0.36 -7.98 -17.87
N ALA A 111 -1.03 -8.35 -18.97
CA ALA A 111 -0.47 -9.27 -19.96
C ALA A 111 0.52 -8.56 -20.90
N GLU A 112 0.18 -7.31 -21.25
CA GLU A 112 0.97 -6.46 -22.15
C GLU A 112 0.81 -4.99 -21.73
N GLY A 113 1.75 -4.15 -22.15
CA GLY A 113 1.66 -2.71 -21.98
C GLY A 113 2.92 -2.09 -21.37
N PRO A 114 2.87 -0.78 -21.06
CA PRO A 114 4.00 -0.03 -20.54
C PRO A 114 4.24 -0.26 -19.03
N THR A 115 3.91 -1.46 -18.53
CA THR A 115 4.06 -1.87 -17.14
C THR A 115 5.33 -2.69 -16.99
N THR A 116 6.29 -2.19 -16.21
CA THR A 116 7.64 -2.74 -16.08
C THR A 116 7.59 -4.21 -15.64
N GLY A 117 8.19 -5.11 -16.46
CA GLY A 117 8.34 -6.53 -16.15
C GLY A 117 7.07 -7.37 -16.12
N SER A 118 5.89 -6.78 -16.43
CA SER A 118 4.64 -7.56 -16.50
C SER A 118 4.59 -8.44 -17.78
N PRO A 119 3.91 -9.59 -17.73
CA PRO A 119 3.23 -10.19 -16.58
C PRO A 119 4.19 -10.77 -15.54
N VAL A 120 4.03 -10.37 -14.27
CA VAL A 120 4.89 -10.86 -13.19
C VAL A 120 4.37 -12.20 -12.67
N SER A 121 5.24 -13.20 -12.58
CA SER A 121 4.88 -14.48 -11.96
C SER A 121 4.67 -14.31 -10.44
N ARG A 122 3.87 -15.21 -9.81
CA ARG A 122 3.70 -15.21 -8.35
C ARG A 122 5.03 -15.32 -7.60
N THR A 123 5.95 -16.13 -8.09
CA THR A 123 7.28 -16.30 -7.50
C THR A 123 8.08 -15.01 -7.54
N ASN A 124 8.13 -14.34 -8.70
CA ASN A 124 8.82 -13.07 -8.84
C ASN A 124 8.14 -11.95 -8.04
N TYR A 125 6.81 -11.95 -7.98
CA TYR A 125 6.05 -11.01 -7.15
C TYR A 125 6.43 -11.12 -5.67
N LYS A 126 6.46 -12.36 -5.11
CA LYS A 126 6.93 -12.62 -3.73
C LYS A 126 8.39 -12.18 -3.54
N LYS A 127 9.28 -12.56 -4.47
CA LYS A 127 10.69 -12.19 -4.44
C LYS A 127 10.89 -10.68 -4.46
N ASN A 128 10.22 -9.97 -5.36
CA ASN A 128 10.32 -8.52 -5.48
C ASN A 128 9.86 -7.82 -4.19
N LEU A 129 8.70 -8.23 -3.64
CA LEU A 129 8.23 -7.69 -2.36
C LEU A 129 9.25 -7.91 -1.24
N LEU A 130 9.79 -9.12 -1.11
CA LEU A 130 10.78 -9.41 -0.09
C LEU A 130 12.06 -8.57 -0.27
N THR A 131 12.55 -8.43 -1.50
CA THR A 131 13.71 -7.58 -1.80
C THR A 131 13.46 -6.11 -1.41
N ILE A 132 12.26 -5.57 -1.68
CA ILE A 132 11.88 -4.21 -1.28
C ILE A 132 11.86 -4.10 0.26
N ILE A 133 11.25 -5.06 0.93
CA ILE A 133 11.12 -5.09 2.40
C ILE A 133 12.49 -5.17 3.06
N GLU A 134 13.36 -6.06 2.62
CA GLU A 134 14.71 -6.23 3.17
C GLU A 134 15.54 -4.95 3.01
N ALA A 135 15.46 -4.29 1.85
CA ALA A 135 16.14 -3.02 1.62
C ALA A 135 15.61 -1.88 2.52
N CYS A 136 14.28 -1.85 2.76
CA CYS A 136 13.70 -0.92 3.72
C CYS A 136 14.14 -1.22 5.15
N ARG A 137 14.17 -2.50 5.55
CA ARG A 137 14.63 -2.92 6.89
C ARG A 137 16.09 -2.63 7.15
N ALA A 138 16.93 -2.72 6.15
CA ALA A 138 18.34 -2.35 6.27
C ALA A 138 18.53 -0.88 6.72
N GLN A 139 17.58 0.00 6.40
CA GLN A 139 17.59 1.41 6.78
C GLN A 139 16.69 1.73 7.99
N CYS A 140 15.61 0.95 8.16
CA CYS A 140 14.64 1.08 9.24
C CYS A 140 14.44 -0.30 9.93
N PRO A 141 15.38 -0.75 10.81
CA PRO A 141 15.39 -2.13 11.32
C PRO A 141 14.12 -2.55 12.07
N ASN A 142 13.46 -1.60 12.73
CA ASN A 142 12.24 -1.82 13.52
C ASN A 142 10.95 -1.49 12.76
N ALA A 143 11.02 -1.35 11.42
CA ALA A 143 9.87 -1.02 10.61
C ALA A 143 8.83 -2.16 10.56
N ILE A 144 7.58 -1.76 10.46
CA ILE A 144 6.40 -2.63 10.32
C ILE A 144 5.99 -2.61 8.84
N PHE A 145 5.73 -3.78 8.27
CA PHE A 145 5.29 -3.89 6.87
C PHE A 145 3.86 -4.43 6.83
N VAL A 146 2.95 -3.68 6.22
CA VAL A 146 1.54 -4.07 6.05
C VAL A 146 1.29 -4.26 4.56
N LEU A 147 1.08 -5.51 4.13
CA LEU A 147 0.93 -5.90 2.74
C LEU A 147 -0.54 -6.06 2.39
N HIS A 148 -1.11 -5.15 1.61
CA HIS A 148 -2.50 -5.17 1.20
C HIS A 148 -2.69 -5.95 -0.11
N ARG A 149 -3.76 -6.75 -0.17
CA ARG A 149 -4.20 -7.36 -1.42
C ARG A 149 -4.63 -6.26 -2.40
N PRO A 150 -4.19 -6.30 -3.68
CA PRO A 150 -4.74 -5.42 -4.71
C PRO A 150 -6.25 -5.56 -4.79
N ILE A 151 -6.95 -4.44 -4.94
CA ILE A 151 -8.40 -4.45 -5.09
C ILE A 151 -8.82 -4.96 -6.48
N TRP A 152 -10.06 -5.40 -6.59
CA TRP A 152 -10.64 -5.87 -7.82
C TRP A 152 -10.67 -4.78 -8.90
N TYR A 153 -10.50 -5.18 -10.14
CA TYR A 153 -10.81 -4.41 -11.35
C TYR A 153 -11.65 -5.24 -12.32
N SER A 154 -12.39 -4.59 -13.23
CA SER A 154 -13.28 -5.30 -14.14
C SER A 154 -12.51 -6.16 -15.16
N PRO A 155 -13.04 -7.36 -15.52
CA PRO A 155 -12.33 -8.33 -16.38
C PRO A 155 -12.14 -7.88 -17.82
N ASN A 156 -12.71 -6.74 -18.22
CA ASN A 156 -12.50 -6.09 -19.51
C ASN A 156 -11.54 -4.89 -19.43
N THR A 157 -10.79 -4.73 -18.33
CA THR A 157 -9.81 -3.64 -18.17
C THR A 157 -8.75 -3.72 -19.24
N TYR A 158 -8.74 -2.75 -20.15
CA TYR A 158 -7.78 -2.61 -21.22
C TYR A 158 -7.66 -1.13 -21.62
N ASN A 159 -6.71 -0.46 -20.99
CA ASN A 159 -6.33 0.91 -21.30
C ASN A 159 -5.05 0.93 -22.16
N SER A 160 -3.99 1.63 -21.72
CA SER A 160 -2.65 1.50 -22.32
C SER A 160 -1.99 0.16 -22.03
N ALA A 161 -2.43 -0.54 -20.96
CA ALA A 161 -2.01 -1.89 -20.61
C ALA A 161 -3.19 -2.85 -20.72
N MET A 162 -2.93 -4.06 -21.20
CA MET A 162 -3.91 -5.12 -21.39
C MET A 162 -3.92 -6.03 -20.16
N TYR A 163 -4.96 -5.91 -19.33
CA TYR A 163 -5.14 -6.77 -18.14
C TYR A 163 -6.10 -7.92 -18.43
N LEU A 164 -7.31 -7.59 -18.79
CA LEU A 164 -8.40 -8.52 -19.11
C LEU A 164 -8.67 -9.56 -17.99
N ALA A 165 -9.51 -10.54 -18.25
CA ALA A 165 -9.81 -11.61 -17.29
C ALA A 165 -8.57 -12.43 -16.93
N ALA A 166 -7.63 -12.59 -17.85
CA ALA A 166 -6.37 -13.30 -17.60
C ALA A 166 -5.47 -12.59 -16.59
N GLY A 167 -5.38 -11.25 -16.65
CA GLY A 167 -4.68 -10.43 -15.67
C GLY A 167 -5.33 -10.51 -14.30
N LEU A 168 -6.67 -10.37 -14.24
CA LEU A 168 -7.42 -10.51 -12.99
C LEU A 168 -7.19 -11.87 -12.33
N LYS A 169 -7.22 -12.97 -13.11
CA LYS A 169 -6.91 -14.32 -12.63
C LYS A 169 -5.46 -14.42 -12.10
N ARG A 170 -4.50 -13.73 -12.74
CA ARG A 170 -3.11 -13.69 -12.27
C ARG A 170 -3.00 -12.93 -10.96
N MET A 171 -3.60 -11.75 -10.87
CA MET A 171 -3.62 -10.93 -9.68
C MET A 171 -4.20 -11.66 -8.46
N ASN A 172 -5.25 -12.46 -8.67
CA ASN A 172 -5.85 -13.25 -7.59
C ASN A 172 -4.91 -14.26 -6.96
N ARG A 173 -3.86 -14.71 -7.66
CA ARG A 173 -2.86 -15.62 -7.11
C ARG A 173 -1.79 -14.93 -6.27
N TYR A 174 -1.72 -13.61 -6.30
CA TYR A 174 -0.73 -12.88 -5.51
C TYR A 174 -1.03 -12.91 -4.02
N ILE A 175 -2.29 -13.16 -3.62
CA ILE A 175 -2.65 -13.31 -2.20
C ILE A 175 -1.85 -14.41 -1.51
N ASP A 176 -1.55 -15.51 -2.22
CA ASP A 176 -0.74 -16.60 -1.65
C ASP A 176 0.68 -16.13 -1.28
N ALA A 177 1.23 -15.19 -2.04
CA ALA A 177 2.55 -14.61 -1.75
C ALA A 177 2.50 -13.70 -0.51
N LEU A 178 1.43 -12.92 -0.37
CA LEU A 178 1.25 -12.04 0.81
C LEU A 178 1.08 -12.86 2.08
N VAL A 179 0.25 -13.90 2.04
CA VAL A 179 0.03 -14.83 3.17
C VAL A 179 1.33 -15.54 3.53
N ALA A 180 2.11 -15.99 2.54
CA ALA A 180 3.38 -16.65 2.79
C ALA A 180 4.37 -15.71 3.51
N LEU A 181 4.45 -14.43 3.10
CA LEU A 181 5.32 -13.44 3.74
C LEU A 181 4.88 -13.13 5.18
N ASP A 182 3.59 -12.97 5.43
CA ASP A 182 3.04 -12.79 6.80
C ASP A 182 3.36 -13.97 7.72
N ASN A 183 3.33 -15.20 7.21
CA ASN A 183 3.65 -16.40 7.98
C ASN A 183 5.16 -16.61 8.22
N GLU A 184 6.01 -16.10 7.34
CA GLU A 184 7.46 -16.28 7.39
C GLU A 184 8.17 -15.25 8.28
N PHE A 185 7.58 -14.06 8.47
CA PHE A 185 8.25 -12.93 9.13
C PHE A 185 7.33 -12.22 10.14
N ASP A 186 7.78 -12.05 11.36
CA ASP A 186 7.03 -11.42 12.46
C ASP A 186 6.81 -9.90 12.31
N TYR A 187 7.59 -9.25 11.45
CA TYR A 187 7.49 -7.83 11.12
C TYR A 187 6.68 -7.54 9.86
N ILE A 188 6.20 -8.57 9.16
CA ILE A 188 5.29 -8.47 8.03
C ILE A 188 3.88 -8.85 8.49
N PHE A 189 2.90 -8.05 8.10
CA PHE A 189 1.50 -8.26 8.45
C PHE A 189 0.66 -8.32 7.18
N LEU A 190 -0.17 -9.33 7.08
CA LEU A 190 -1.21 -9.36 6.07
C LEU A 190 -2.18 -8.21 6.33
N GLY A 191 -2.25 -7.31 5.37
CA GLY A 191 -3.09 -6.11 5.38
C GLY A 191 -4.53 -6.40 5.00
N ASP A 192 -5.14 -5.44 4.30
CA ASP A 192 -6.50 -5.61 3.80
C ASP A 192 -6.59 -6.70 2.73
N ILE A 193 -7.53 -7.61 2.89
CA ILE A 193 -7.91 -8.62 1.91
C ILE A 193 -9.39 -8.52 1.52
N ASP A 194 -10.20 -7.83 2.33
CA ASP A 194 -11.65 -7.75 2.17
C ASP A 194 -12.06 -6.72 1.12
N GLY A 195 -11.20 -5.72 0.91
CA GLY A 195 -11.38 -4.69 -0.12
C GLY A 195 -11.60 -5.28 -1.51
N TYR A 196 -10.91 -6.37 -1.85
CA TYR A 196 -11.13 -7.03 -3.14
C TYR A 196 -12.60 -7.38 -3.37
N SER A 197 -13.21 -8.14 -2.49
CA SER A 197 -14.61 -8.57 -2.59
C SER A 197 -15.60 -7.42 -2.44
N PHE A 198 -15.26 -6.42 -1.64
CA PHE A 198 -16.07 -5.21 -1.52
C PHE A 198 -16.13 -4.45 -2.84
N PHE A 199 -14.99 -4.20 -3.48
CA PHE A 199 -14.92 -3.46 -4.75
C PHE A 199 -15.52 -4.25 -5.91
N GLU A 200 -15.34 -5.58 -5.95
CA GLU A 200 -15.98 -6.45 -6.92
C GLU A 200 -17.52 -6.32 -6.88
N LYS A 201 -18.10 -6.34 -5.69
CA LYS A 201 -19.57 -6.28 -5.51
C LYS A 201 -20.17 -4.88 -5.70
N ASN A 202 -19.35 -3.84 -5.51
CA ASN A 202 -19.81 -2.46 -5.43
C ASN A 202 -19.13 -1.53 -6.45
N TYR A 203 -18.55 -2.08 -7.50
CA TYR A 203 -17.69 -1.35 -8.44
C TYR A 203 -18.37 -0.12 -9.04
N ALA A 204 -19.63 -0.24 -9.47
CA ALA A 204 -20.37 0.83 -10.13
C ALA A 204 -20.51 2.10 -9.27
N ARG A 205 -20.50 1.95 -7.94
CA ARG A 205 -20.59 3.07 -6.99
C ARG A 205 -19.23 3.63 -6.59
N TYR A 206 -18.21 2.78 -6.53
CA TYR A 206 -16.94 3.11 -5.88
C TYR A 206 -15.74 3.21 -6.81
N HIS A 207 -15.91 2.89 -8.10
CA HIS A 207 -14.90 3.16 -9.12
C HIS A 207 -15.34 4.27 -10.06
N VAL A 208 -14.37 4.83 -10.77
CA VAL A 208 -14.62 5.69 -11.91
C VAL A 208 -14.91 4.81 -13.13
N PRO A 209 -15.99 5.06 -13.90
CA PRO A 209 -16.14 4.43 -15.20
C PRO A 209 -15.10 5.02 -16.16
N GLU A 210 -14.26 4.17 -16.72
CA GLU A 210 -13.18 4.53 -17.64
C GLU A 210 -13.43 3.94 -19.02
N THR A 211 -13.06 4.63 -20.09
CA THR A 211 -13.16 4.12 -21.46
C THR A 211 -11.85 3.48 -21.88
N GLY A 212 -11.89 2.27 -22.38
CA GLY A 212 -10.73 1.54 -22.89
C GLY A 212 -11.00 0.77 -24.15
N ASN A 213 -10.02 -0.01 -24.61
CA ASN A 213 -10.06 -0.76 -25.87
C ASN A 213 -11.12 -1.88 -25.88
N ALA A 214 -11.57 -2.33 -24.70
CA ALA A 214 -12.61 -3.35 -24.55
C ALA A 214 -13.90 -2.76 -23.92
N GLY A 215 -14.20 -1.51 -24.19
CA GLY A 215 -15.38 -0.81 -23.70
C GLY A 215 -15.15 -0.14 -22.34
N THR A 216 -16.24 0.16 -21.64
CA THR A 216 -16.18 0.77 -20.30
C THR A 216 -15.65 -0.24 -19.29
N PHE A 217 -14.63 0.17 -18.53
CA PHE A 217 -14.02 -0.65 -17.49
C PHE A 217 -13.93 0.11 -16.16
N TYR A 218 -13.62 -0.60 -15.08
CA TYR A 218 -13.53 -0.08 -13.72
C TYR A 218 -12.22 -0.55 -13.09
N LEU A 219 -11.32 0.39 -12.85
CA LEU A 219 -9.99 0.11 -12.30
C LEU A 219 -9.67 1.04 -11.12
N HIS A 220 -9.90 2.33 -11.27
CA HIS A 220 -9.54 3.31 -10.25
C HIS A 220 -10.73 3.64 -9.35
N PRO A 221 -10.57 3.56 -8.03
CA PRO A 221 -11.59 4.06 -7.10
C PRO A 221 -11.85 5.56 -7.32
N ASN A 222 -13.12 5.95 -7.24
CA ASN A 222 -13.47 7.35 -7.05
C ASN A 222 -13.18 7.79 -5.60
N GLU A 223 -13.41 9.05 -5.26
CA GLU A 223 -13.12 9.58 -3.92
C GLU A 223 -13.90 8.85 -2.80
N ALA A 224 -15.14 8.40 -3.08
CA ALA A 224 -15.90 7.58 -2.13
C ALA A 224 -15.29 6.18 -1.98
N GLY A 225 -14.80 5.60 -3.08
CA GLY A 225 -14.05 4.34 -3.09
C GLY A 225 -12.73 4.46 -2.33
N ALA A 226 -11.98 5.54 -2.56
CA ALA A 226 -10.74 5.82 -1.82
C ALA A 226 -10.98 5.90 -0.30
N LYS A 227 -12.07 6.54 0.13
CA LYS A 227 -12.46 6.58 1.54
C LYS A 227 -12.81 5.20 2.09
N LYS A 228 -13.39 4.31 1.29
CA LYS A 228 -13.63 2.91 1.69
C LYS A 228 -12.34 2.13 1.80
N LEU A 229 -11.45 2.24 0.82
CA LEU A 229 -10.14 1.60 0.82
C LEU A 229 -9.32 2.06 2.03
N ALA A 230 -9.31 3.36 2.30
CA ALA A 230 -8.65 3.94 3.46
C ALA A 230 -9.14 3.33 4.79
N LYS A 231 -10.44 3.02 4.93
CA LYS A 231 -10.97 2.33 6.12
C LYS A 231 -10.40 0.92 6.28
N PHE A 232 -10.30 0.17 5.20
CA PHE A 232 -9.71 -1.16 5.21
C PHE A 232 -8.23 -1.11 5.60
N TRP A 233 -7.45 -0.20 4.99
CA TRP A 233 -6.05 -0.02 5.34
C TRP A 233 -5.86 0.42 6.79
N THR A 234 -6.67 1.38 7.26
CA THR A 234 -6.61 1.86 8.65
C THR A 234 -6.75 0.71 9.64
N ALA A 235 -7.75 -0.15 9.45
CA ALA A 235 -8.01 -1.25 10.37
C ALA A 235 -6.79 -2.18 10.54
N THR A 236 -6.13 -2.50 9.43
CA THR A 236 -4.97 -3.40 9.42
C THR A 236 -3.69 -2.72 9.88
N ILE A 237 -3.46 -1.45 9.52
CA ILE A 237 -2.32 -0.66 10.01
C ILE A 237 -2.38 -0.51 11.54
N VAL A 238 -3.52 -0.09 12.07
CA VAL A 238 -3.72 0.07 13.52
C VAL A 238 -3.49 -1.25 14.28
N LYS A 239 -4.00 -2.36 13.72
CA LYS A 239 -3.78 -3.70 14.29
C LYS A 239 -2.29 -4.06 14.32
N ALA A 240 -1.56 -3.81 13.23
CA ALA A 240 -0.12 -4.09 13.12
C ALA A 240 0.69 -3.25 14.12
N VAL A 241 0.45 -1.94 14.17
CA VAL A 241 1.11 -1.03 15.12
C VAL A 241 0.88 -1.48 16.57
N LYS A 242 -0.37 -1.76 16.96
CA LYS A 242 -0.69 -2.22 18.32
C LYS A 242 -0.08 -3.58 18.66
N LYS A 243 0.11 -4.46 17.68
CA LYS A 243 0.75 -5.77 17.90
C LYS A 243 2.26 -5.62 18.09
N SER A 244 2.89 -4.71 17.36
CA SER A 244 4.33 -4.47 17.44
C SER A 244 4.76 -3.65 18.66
N ALA A 245 3.84 -2.94 19.32
CA ALA A 245 4.09 -2.18 20.55
C ALA A 245 4.03 -3.02 21.84
N LYS A 246 3.66 -4.29 21.72
CA LYS A 246 3.62 -5.28 22.85
C LYS A 246 4.93 -6.01 22.99
#